data_24450e772bb01e733dc919e9d4efb666
#
_entry.id   24450e772bb01e733dc919e9d4efb666
#
_cell.length_a   1.000
_cell.length_b   1.000
_cell.length_c   1.000
_cell.angle_alpha   90.00
_cell.angle_beta   90.00
_cell.angle_gamma   90.00
#
_symmetry.space_group_name_H-M   'P 1'
#
loop_
_entity.id
_entity.type
_entity.pdbx_description
1 polymer ?
#
loop_
_entity_poly.entity_id
_entity_poly.type
_entity_poly.pdbx_seq_one_letter_code
_entity_poly.pdbx_strand_id
1 'polypeptide(L)'
;LTRSFPGAVELWELDEKETLIVNKFCKYEHDDIVMAVSVLANSTHAVSGGRDFCVKVWELPEEAVLHSYRAHTASVTCVASCPGKDTVFLSCGEDNRTLLWDTRCPKPATRIAVCLLTVCSACSYLPTSVMWHPQNSDIFALGDENGTVALVDTKMPDSALSAAVHSRSITGFAFSAHSSPFLASISEDCSVAVLDSNLSEVFRNRSHQDFVKGLSWSPSDNTLLTTVGWDHQVLHHNVPLPTAEASGINCVKE
;
A
#
# COMPACT_ATOMS: atom_id res chain seq x y z
N LEU A 1 -5.34 2.77 -13.97
CA LEU A 1 -4.04 3.40 -14.14
C LEU A 1 -2.93 2.37 -13.97
N THR A 2 -1.97 2.35 -14.87
CA THR A 2 -0.82 1.43 -14.82
C THR A 2 0.48 2.19 -15.00
N ARG A 3 1.57 1.57 -14.57
CA ARG A 3 2.95 2.04 -14.79
C ARG A 3 3.60 1.18 -15.86
N SER A 4 4.35 1.80 -16.74
CA SER A 4 5.10 1.12 -17.79
C SER A 4 6.56 1.52 -17.79
N PHE A 5 7.36 0.76 -18.50
CA PHE A 5 8.81 0.96 -18.64
C PHE A 5 9.12 1.69 -19.94
N PRO A 6 10.03 2.69 -20.00
CA PRO A 6 10.63 3.49 -18.94
C PRO A 6 9.84 4.79 -18.70
N GLY A 7 9.40 5.04 -17.46
CA GLY A 7 8.90 6.36 -17.05
C GLY A 7 7.46 6.70 -17.48
N ALA A 8 6.72 5.77 -18.08
CA ALA A 8 5.36 6.00 -18.54
C ALA A 8 4.31 5.73 -17.45
N VAL A 9 3.29 6.57 -17.46
CA VAL A 9 2.00 6.35 -16.76
C VAL A 9 0.93 6.22 -17.82
N GLU A 10 0.12 5.17 -17.70
CA GLU A 10 -0.94 4.85 -18.66
C GLU A 10 -2.29 4.81 -17.98
N LEU A 11 -3.29 5.38 -18.62
CA LEU A 11 -4.70 5.27 -18.23
C LEU A 11 -5.42 4.35 -19.21
N TRP A 12 -6.06 3.33 -18.65
CA TRP A 12 -6.87 2.38 -19.38
C TRP A 12 -8.31 2.45 -18.89
N GLU A 13 -9.26 2.34 -19.78
CA GLU A 13 -10.68 2.34 -19.49
C GLU A 13 -11.33 1.09 -20.07
N LEU A 14 -12.29 0.52 -19.36
CA LEU A 14 -13.16 -0.51 -19.90
C LEU A 14 -14.25 0.14 -20.75
N ASP A 15 -14.60 -0.47 -21.87
CA ASP A 15 -15.75 -0.04 -22.65
C ASP A 15 -17.06 -0.23 -21.85
N GLU A 16 -18.17 0.36 -22.34
CA GLU A 16 -19.48 0.28 -21.66
C GLU A 16 -19.98 -1.16 -21.44
N LYS A 17 -19.46 -2.13 -22.18
CA LYS A 17 -19.79 -3.55 -22.08
C LYS A 17 -18.79 -4.35 -21.27
N GLU A 18 -17.74 -3.68 -20.74
CA GLU A 18 -16.62 -4.32 -20.04
C GLU A 18 -15.92 -5.43 -20.84
N THR A 19 -16.00 -5.34 -22.18
CA THR A 19 -15.44 -6.35 -23.11
C THR A 19 -14.10 -5.96 -23.68
N LEU A 20 -13.81 -4.66 -23.76
CA LEU A 20 -12.58 -4.12 -24.33
C LEU A 20 -11.91 -3.17 -23.36
N ILE A 21 -10.59 -3.27 -23.27
CA ILE A 21 -9.75 -2.33 -22.54
C ILE A 21 -9.17 -1.35 -23.56
N VAL A 22 -9.48 -0.06 -23.38
CA VAL A 22 -9.04 1.01 -24.28
C VAL A 22 -7.99 1.85 -23.56
N ASN A 23 -6.82 2.04 -24.17
CA ASN A 23 -5.82 2.97 -23.68
C ASN A 23 -6.31 4.41 -23.94
N LYS A 24 -6.46 5.21 -22.89
CA LYS A 24 -6.86 6.62 -22.99
C LYS A 24 -5.66 7.50 -23.23
N PHE A 25 -4.60 7.29 -22.44
CA PHE A 25 -3.33 7.96 -22.66
C PHE A 25 -2.15 7.12 -22.18
N CYS A 26 -0.98 7.44 -22.74
CA CYS A 26 0.33 6.99 -22.30
C CYS A 26 1.26 8.19 -22.30
N LYS A 27 1.74 8.63 -21.13
CA LYS A 27 2.58 9.81 -20.97
C LYS A 27 3.90 9.46 -20.31
N TYR A 28 4.99 9.94 -20.91
CA TYR A 28 6.37 9.73 -20.47
C TYR A 28 6.87 10.98 -19.75
N GLU A 29 6.45 11.14 -18.50
CA GLU A 29 6.76 12.34 -17.71
C GLU A 29 7.83 12.11 -16.63
N HIS A 30 8.04 10.86 -16.22
CA HIS A 30 9.14 10.50 -15.35
C HIS A 30 10.42 10.24 -16.15
N ASP A 31 11.56 10.70 -15.61
CA ASP A 31 12.89 10.53 -16.22
C ASP A 31 13.45 9.11 -16.03
N ASP A 32 12.82 8.30 -15.16
CA ASP A 32 13.20 6.91 -14.86
C ASP A 32 11.93 6.08 -14.56
N ILE A 33 12.11 4.84 -14.15
CA ILE A 33 11.04 3.87 -13.90
C ILE A 33 10.01 4.43 -12.89
N VAL A 34 8.73 4.33 -13.25
CA VAL A 34 7.62 4.58 -12.31
C VAL A 34 7.46 3.38 -11.40
N MET A 35 7.64 3.59 -10.10
CA MET A 35 7.62 2.52 -9.10
C MET A 35 6.22 2.26 -8.54
N ALA A 36 5.39 3.30 -8.42
CA ALA A 36 4.04 3.17 -7.88
C ALA A 36 3.10 4.22 -8.47
N VAL A 37 1.82 3.88 -8.53
CA VAL A 37 0.72 4.76 -8.92
C VAL A 37 -0.47 4.53 -7.99
N SER A 38 -1.22 5.60 -7.70
CA SER A 38 -2.44 5.53 -6.89
C SER A 38 -3.44 6.59 -7.37
N VAL A 39 -4.72 6.24 -7.44
CA VAL A 39 -5.80 7.17 -7.80
C VAL A 39 -6.30 7.84 -6.52
N LEU A 40 -6.48 9.16 -6.52
CA LEU A 40 -7.03 9.90 -5.39
C LEU A 40 -8.53 9.63 -5.22
N ALA A 41 -9.07 9.91 -4.05
CA ALA A 41 -10.45 9.56 -3.70
C ALA A 41 -11.50 10.19 -4.63
N ASN A 42 -11.21 11.37 -5.22
CA ASN A 42 -12.09 12.04 -6.20
C ASN A 42 -12.11 11.36 -7.58
N SER A 43 -11.27 10.36 -7.83
CA SER A 43 -11.12 9.64 -9.10
C SER A 43 -10.74 10.50 -10.33
N THR A 44 -10.55 11.80 -10.16
CA THR A 44 -10.14 12.74 -11.23
C THR A 44 -8.64 13.02 -11.21
N HIS A 45 -7.98 12.69 -10.09
CA HIS A 45 -6.55 12.88 -9.93
C HIS A 45 -5.87 11.57 -9.56
N ALA A 46 -4.59 11.48 -9.87
CA ALA A 46 -3.74 10.36 -9.50
C ALA A 46 -2.37 10.87 -9.04
N VAL A 47 -1.63 9.99 -8.39
CA VAL A 47 -0.25 10.24 -8.00
C VAL A 47 0.65 9.12 -8.51
N SER A 48 1.86 9.46 -8.89
CA SER A 48 2.90 8.50 -9.26
C SER A 48 4.20 8.82 -8.53
N GLY A 49 4.98 7.81 -8.24
CA GLY A 49 6.31 7.91 -7.68
C GLY A 49 7.31 7.12 -8.51
N GLY A 50 8.50 7.69 -8.75
CA GLY A 50 9.49 7.13 -9.65
C GLY A 50 10.90 7.02 -9.07
N ARG A 51 11.76 6.28 -9.78
CA ARG A 51 13.20 6.20 -9.50
C ARG A 51 13.93 7.51 -9.76
N ASP A 52 13.31 8.44 -10.47
CA ASP A 52 13.76 9.82 -10.67
C ASP A 52 13.61 10.72 -9.42
N PHE A 53 13.23 10.13 -8.27
CA PHE A 53 13.02 10.77 -6.97
C PHE A 53 11.82 11.71 -6.93
N CYS A 54 11.03 11.72 -8.00
CA CYS A 54 9.88 12.60 -8.16
C CYS A 54 8.58 11.93 -7.75
N VAL A 55 7.71 12.72 -7.14
CA VAL A 55 6.29 12.42 -6.97
C VAL A 55 5.51 13.39 -7.86
N LYS A 56 4.66 12.85 -8.74
CA LYS A 56 3.87 13.64 -9.67
C LYS A 56 2.39 13.47 -9.38
N VAL A 57 1.66 14.59 -9.44
CA VAL A 57 0.19 14.63 -9.32
C VAL A 57 -0.36 14.87 -10.72
N TRP A 58 -1.29 14.02 -11.11
CA TRP A 58 -1.91 13.99 -12.44
C TRP A 58 -3.35 14.46 -12.36
N GLU A 59 -3.76 15.22 -13.34
CA GLU A 59 -5.16 15.49 -13.64
C GLU A 59 -5.58 14.59 -14.80
N LEU A 60 -6.42 13.60 -14.49
CA LEU A 60 -6.74 12.52 -15.43
C LEU A 60 -7.59 13.00 -16.62
N PRO A 61 -8.62 13.85 -16.45
CA PRO A 61 -9.40 14.36 -17.58
C PRO A 61 -8.59 15.19 -18.56
N GLU A 62 -7.62 15.97 -18.06
CA GLU A 62 -6.76 16.83 -18.89
C GLU A 62 -5.51 16.12 -19.41
N GLU A 63 -5.32 14.86 -18.99
CA GLU A 63 -4.17 14.03 -19.34
C GLU A 63 -2.82 14.71 -19.07
N ALA A 64 -2.72 15.47 -17.98
CA ALA A 64 -1.60 16.34 -17.68
C ALA A 64 -1.04 16.13 -16.28
N VAL A 65 0.25 16.45 -16.12
CA VAL A 65 0.88 16.57 -14.79
C VAL A 65 0.55 17.94 -14.21
N LEU A 66 -0.20 17.96 -13.13
CA LEU A 66 -0.56 19.17 -12.41
C LEU A 66 0.59 19.69 -11.56
N HIS A 67 1.28 18.77 -10.87
CA HIS A 67 2.41 19.09 -10.01
C HIS A 67 3.50 18.03 -10.12
N SER A 68 4.76 18.45 -10.05
CA SER A 68 5.93 17.59 -9.96
C SER A 68 6.80 18.03 -8.78
N TYR A 69 6.99 17.12 -7.83
CA TYR A 69 7.73 17.38 -6.59
C TYR A 69 8.96 16.48 -6.50
N ARG A 70 10.12 17.09 -6.26
CA ARG A 70 11.37 16.38 -5.97
C ARG A 70 11.72 16.52 -4.50
N ALA A 71 10.97 15.86 -3.63
CA ALA A 71 11.12 15.91 -2.18
C ALA A 71 11.88 14.71 -1.59
N HIS A 72 11.90 13.59 -2.32
CA HIS A 72 12.76 12.46 -2.00
C HIS A 72 14.18 12.68 -2.53
N THR A 73 15.17 12.10 -1.83
CA THR A 73 16.60 12.15 -2.22
C THR A 73 17.11 10.81 -2.77
N ALA A 74 16.22 9.81 -2.85
CA ALA A 74 16.43 8.52 -3.50
C ALA A 74 15.10 8.04 -4.14
N SER A 75 15.07 6.83 -4.72
CA SER A 75 13.90 6.27 -5.42
C SER A 75 12.66 6.29 -4.52
N VAL A 76 11.53 6.72 -5.07
CA VAL A 76 10.22 6.56 -4.45
C VAL A 76 9.76 5.13 -4.64
N THR A 77 9.57 4.38 -3.57
CA THR A 77 9.22 2.95 -3.61
C THR A 77 7.72 2.71 -3.70
N CYS A 78 6.93 3.52 -3.00
CA CYS A 78 5.47 3.39 -2.98
C CYS A 78 4.78 4.73 -2.79
N VAL A 79 3.56 4.85 -3.34
CA VAL A 79 2.62 5.95 -3.08
C VAL A 79 1.24 5.37 -2.75
N ALA A 80 0.51 6.00 -1.83
CA ALA A 80 -0.82 5.57 -1.44
C ALA A 80 -1.74 6.78 -1.18
N SER A 81 -2.89 6.81 -1.87
CA SER A 81 -3.93 7.82 -1.67
C SER A 81 -4.69 7.58 -0.38
N CYS A 82 -5.07 8.67 0.32
CA CYS A 82 -5.87 8.61 1.54
C CYS A 82 -7.36 8.39 1.20
N PRO A 83 -8.01 7.35 1.76
CA PRO A 83 -9.44 7.16 1.56
C PRO A 83 -10.25 8.36 2.09
N GLY A 84 -11.20 8.84 1.29
CA GLY A 84 -12.09 9.93 1.65
C GLY A 84 -11.46 11.32 1.73
N LYS A 85 -10.16 11.49 1.36
CA LYS A 85 -9.48 12.79 1.26
C LYS A 85 -8.91 12.95 -0.15
N ASP A 86 -9.51 13.83 -0.94
CA ASP A 86 -9.20 14.01 -2.37
C ASP A 86 -7.80 14.60 -2.65
N THR A 87 -7.16 15.15 -1.63
CA THR A 87 -5.92 15.92 -1.76
C THR A 87 -4.75 15.34 -0.97
N VAL A 88 -4.99 14.27 -0.20
CA VAL A 88 -4.01 13.70 0.74
C VAL A 88 -3.51 12.36 0.25
N PHE A 89 -2.20 12.17 0.28
CA PHE A 89 -1.57 10.90 -0.02
C PHE A 89 -0.24 10.73 0.74
N LEU A 90 0.30 9.52 0.76
CA LEU A 90 1.62 9.19 1.28
C LEU A 90 2.57 8.81 0.15
N SER A 91 3.85 9.07 0.37
CA SER A 91 4.94 8.43 -0.38
C SER A 91 5.99 7.91 0.58
N CYS A 92 6.67 6.83 0.20
CA CYS A 92 7.87 6.38 0.88
C CYS A 92 8.98 6.08 -0.14
N GLY A 93 10.23 6.07 0.32
CA GLY A 93 11.36 5.92 -0.58
C GLY A 93 12.62 5.38 0.08
N GLU A 94 13.60 5.03 -0.77
CA GLU A 94 14.92 4.53 -0.40
C GLU A 94 15.78 5.55 0.37
N ASP A 95 15.29 6.78 0.55
CA ASP A 95 15.89 7.81 1.40
C ASP A 95 15.48 7.70 2.88
N ASN A 96 14.88 6.58 3.27
CA ASN A 96 14.36 6.32 4.62
C ASN A 96 13.32 7.33 5.10
N ARG A 97 12.53 7.86 4.16
CA ARG A 97 11.48 8.83 4.47
C ARG A 97 10.11 8.31 4.08
N THR A 98 9.16 8.60 4.95
CA THR A 98 7.73 8.55 4.65
C THR A 98 7.19 9.97 4.71
N LEU A 99 6.60 10.44 3.62
CA LEU A 99 6.10 11.81 3.47
C LEU A 99 4.58 11.79 3.36
N LEU A 100 3.94 12.66 4.15
CA LEU A 100 2.50 12.93 4.06
C LEU A 100 2.31 14.17 3.18
N TRP A 101 1.48 14.11 2.19
CA TRP A 101 1.22 15.15 1.20
C TRP A 101 -0.19 15.70 1.30
N ASP A 102 -0.32 17.00 1.07
CA ASP A 102 -1.59 17.65 0.78
C ASP A 102 -1.41 18.55 -0.44
N THR A 103 -2.08 18.23 -1.54
CA THR A 103 -1.93 18.94 -2.83
C THR A 103 -2.37 20.40 -2.79
N ARG A 104 -3.10 20.82 -1.74
CA ARG A 104 -3.50 22.23 -1.53
C ARG A 104 -2.35 23.08 -1.01
N CYS A 105 -1.30 22.46 -0.49
CA CYS A 105 -0.16 23.17 0.09
C CYS A 105 0.92 23.38 -0.96
N PRO A 106 1.49 24.59 -1.11
CA PRO A 106 2.56 24.88 -2.07
C PRO A 106 3.88 24.20 -1.70
N LYS A 107 4.04 23.76 -0.46
CA LYS A 107 5.14 22.90 -0.01
C LYS A 107 4.56 21.57 0.43
N PRO A 108 4.99 20.50 -0.20
CA PRO A 108 4.52 19.20 0.22
C PRO A 108 5.02 18.90 1.64
N ALA A 109 4.14 18.36 2.37
CA ALA A 109 4.30 17.30 3.29
C ALA A 109 5.26 17.44 4.45
N THR A 110 4.67 17.07 5.54
CA THR A 110 5.36 16.74 6.79
C THR A 110 6.05 15.39 6.64
N ARG A 111 7.32 15.32 7.01
CA ARG A 111 7.99 14.02 7.21
C ARG A 111 7.37 13.35 8.43
N ILE A 112 6.84 12.15 8.25
CA ILE A 112 6.41 11.32 9.37
C ILE A 112 7.66 10.58 9.87
N ALA A 113 8.12 10.95 11.06
CA ALA A 113 9.18 10.21 11.73
C ALA A 113 8.54 8.98 12.39
N VAL A 114 8.67 7.82 11.76
CA VAL A 114 8.20 6.55 12.35
C VAL A 114 9.34 5.99 13.18
N CYS A 115 9.16 5.94 14.49
CA CYS A 115 10.06 5.24 15.40
C CYS A 115 9.60 3.78 15.50
N LEU A 116 10.13 2.91 14.65
CA LEU A 116 9.95 1.47 14.83
C LEU A 116 10.82 1.03 16.00
N LEU A 117 10.21 0.47 17.03
CA LEU A 117 10.90 -0.17 18.15
C LEU A 117 11.54 -1.49 17.66
N THR A 118 12.52 -1.40 16.81
CA THR A 118 13.37 -2.55 16.53
C THR A 118 14.41 -2.68 17.65
N VAL A 119 14.60 -3.88 18.13
CA VAL A 119 15.52 -4.28 19.21
C VAL A 119 16.99 -3.92 18.90
N CYS A 120 17.26 -3.37 17.73
CA CYS A 120 18.59 -2.98 17.27
C CYS A 120 18.60 -1.52 16.81
N SER A 121 19.18 -0.64 17.63
CA SER A 121 19.37 0.78 17.33
C SER A 121 20.33 1.08 16.14
N ALA A 122 20.77 0.06 15.43
CA ALA A 122 21.69 0.14 14.29
C ALA A 122 21.06 -0.28 12.95
N CYS A 123 19.80 -0.75 12.92
CA CYS A 123 19.16 -1.15 11.66
C CYS A 123 18.61 0.07 10.95
N SER A 124 19.07 0.31 9.73
CA SER A 124 18.47 1.29 8.84
C SER A 124 17.06 0.81 8.50
N TYR A 125 16.09 1.69 8.66
CA TYR A 125 14.72 1.48 8.27
C TYR A 125 14.56 1.94 6.83
N LEU A 126 14.31 1.01 5.90
CA LEU A 126 14.01 1.33 4.51
C LEU A 126 12.53 0.99 4.24
N PRO A 127 11.64 1.99 4.14
CA PRO A 127 10.24 1.75 3.85
C PRO A 127 10.08 1.30 2.39
N THR A 128 9.38 0.19 2.20
CA THR A 128 9.17 -0.41 0.88
C THR A 128 7.74 -0.31 0.39
N SER A 129 6.78 -0.29 1.30
CA SER A 129 5.35 -0.22 0.97
C SER A 129 4.56 0.55 2.01
N VAL A 130 3.55 1.30 1.55
CA VAL A 130 2.59 2.01 2.39
C VAL A 130 1.17 1.79 1.88
N MET A 131 0.20 1.73 2.81
CA MET A 131 -1.22 1.65 2.47
C MET A 131 -2.07 2.28 3.59
N TRP A 132 -3.03 3.12 3.21
CA TRP A 132 -3.97 3.68 4.18
C TRP A 132 -4.98 2.65 4.67
N HIS A 133 -5.36 2.78 5.95
CA HIS A 133 -6.50 2.05 6.50
C HIS A 133 -7.81 2.51 5.83
N PRO A 134 -8.65 1.59 5.33
CA PRO A 134 -9.79 1.95 4.48
C PRO A 134 -10.87 2.78 5.18
N GLN A 135 -11.01 2.66 6.50
CA GLN A 135 -12.05 3.32 7.31
C GLN A 135 -11.48 4.43 8.22
N ASN A 136 -10.17 4.53 8.36
CA ASN A 136 -9.54 5.53 9.22
C ASN A 136 -8.44 6.28 8.47
N SER A 137 -8.74 7.51 8.09
CA SER A 137 -7.83 8.38 7.33
C SER A 137 -6.67 8.95 8.13
N ASP A 138 -6.48 8.54 9.38
CA ASP A 138 -5.36 8.91 10.22
C ASP A 138 -4.38 7.74 10.42
N ILE A 139 -4.77 6.50 10.08
CA ILE A 139 -3.95 5.29 10.23
C ILE A 139 -3.50 4.76 8.87
N PHE A 140 -2.25 4.35 8.77
CA PHE A 140 -1.72 3.63 7.60
C PHE A 140 -0.81 2.48 8.01
N ALA A 141 -0.74 1.47 7.15
CA ALA A 141 0.23 0.39 7.24
C ALA A 141 1.53 0.79 6.53
N LEU A 142 2.64 0.40 7.11
CA LEU A 142 3.98 0.65 6.61
C LEU A 142 4.78 -0.66 6.67
N GLY A 143 5.45 -1.00 5.58
CA GLY A 143 6.32 -2.16 5.48
C GLY A 143 7.75 -1.76 5.18
N ASP A 144 8.72 -2.51 5.71
CA ASP A 144 10.13 -2.28 5.48
C ASP A 144 10.84 -3.43 4.74
N GLU A 145 12.12 -3.22 4.43
CA GLU A 145 12.99 -4.19 3.77
C GLU A 145 13.28 -5.43 4.64
N ASN A 146 13.12 -5.32 5.96
CA ASN A 146 13.41 -6.40 6.91
C ASN A 146 12.19 -7.28 7.20
N GLY A 147 11.03 -6.95 6.61
CA GLY A 147 9.78 -7.68 6.81
C GLY A 147 8.98 -7.23 8.02
N THR A 148 9.28 -6.06 8.57
CA THR A 148 8.51 -5.45 9.65
C THR A 148 7.27 -4.79 9.07
N VAL A 149 6.13 -5.03 9.69
CA VAL A 149 4.86 -4.34 9.43
C VAL A 149 4.56 -3.41 10.59
N ALA A 150 4.18 -2.17 10.32
CA ALA A 150 3.75 -1.22 11.32
C ALA A 150 2.40 -0.60 10.97
N LEU A 151 1.58 -0.36 11.98
CA LEU A 151 0.40 0.51 11.91
C LEU A 151 0.75 1.85 12.58
N VAL A 152 0.66 2.91 11.81
CA VAL A 152 1.11 4.25 12.18
C VAL A 152 -0.08 5.20 12.21
N ASP A 153 -0.26 5.91 13.32
CA ASP A 153 -1.18 7.04 13.42
C ASP A 153 -0.44 8.32 13.00
N THR A 154 -0.93 9.04 12.01
CA THR A 154 -0.34 10.29 11.51
C THR A 154 -0.27 11.39 12.57
N LYS A 155 -1.13 11.33 13.59
CA LYS A 155 -1.18 12.27 14.72
C LYS A 155 -0.21 11.90 15.84
N MET A 156 0.14 10.61 15.96
CA MET A 156 1.00 10.06 17.02
C MET A 156 2.00 9.05 16.42
N PRO A 157 2.87 9.46 15.48
CA PRO A 157 3.73 8.55 14.76
C PRO A 157 4.76 7.82 15.64
N ASP A 158 5.10 8.39 16.79
CA ASP A 158 6.04 7.78 17.76
C ASP A 158 5.44 6.59 18.54
N SER A 159 4.10 6.40 18.48
CA SER A 159 3.39 5.30 19.13
C SER A 159 2.97 4.20 18.14
N ALA A 160 3.70 4.02 17.05
CA ALA A 160 3.39 3.02 16.06
C ALA A 160 3.42 1.60 16.63
N LEU A 161 2.37 0.82 16.35
CA LEU A 161 2.36 -0.61 16.62
C LEU A 161 3.17 -1.32 15.53
N SER A 162 4.13 -2.16 15.88
CA SER A 162 4.96 -2.88 14.89
C SER A 162 5.18 -4.34 15.26
N ALA A 163 5.32 -5.19 14.22
CA ALA A 163 5.61 -6.61 14.36
C ALA A 163 6.54 -7.07 13.23
N ALA A 164 7.48 -7.96 13.56
CA ALA A 164 8.28 -8.68 12.57
C ALA A 164 7.43 -9.81 11.99
N VAL A 165 6.89 -9.61 10.80
CA VAL A 165 5.95 -10.52 10.15
C VAL A 165 6.63 -11.40 9.13
N HIS A 166 7.52 -10.83 8.33
CA HIS A 166 8.25 -11.52 7.27
C HIS A 166 9.75 -11.52 7.54
N SER A 167 10.50 -12.31 6.79
CA SER A 167 11.97 -12.39 6.90
C SER A 167 12.71 -11.62 5.80
N ARG A 168 11.96 -10.98 4.88
CA ARG A 168 12.45 -10.15 3.78
C ARG A 168 11.50 -9.00 3.51
N SER A 169 11.89 -8.16 2.56
CA SER A 169 11.18 -6.95 2.15
C SER A 169 9.68 -7.18 1.93
N ILE A 170 8.87 -6.29 2.49
CA ILE A 170 7.43 -6.22 2.23
C ILE A 170 7.23 -5.66 0.83
N THR A 171 6.47 -6.35 -0.01
CA THR A 171 6.22 -5.95 -1.40
C THR A 171 4.85 -5.33 -1.61
N GLY A 172 3.92 -5.52 -0.68
CA GLY A 172 2.59 -4.92 -0.77
C GLY A 172 1.67 -5.26 0.39
N PHE A 173 0.59 -4.50 0.45
CA PHE A 173 -0.49 -4.63 1.42
C PHE A 173 -1.85 -4.62 0.75
N ALA A 174 -2.83 -5.24 1.41
CA ALA A 174 -4.24 -5.05 1.11
C ALA A 174 -5.08 -5.18 2.39
N PHE A 175 -5.94 -4.21 2.66
CA PHE A 175 -6.94 -4.33 3.72
C PHE A 175 -8.18 -5.04 3.21
N SER A 176 -8.78 -5.88 4.06
CA SER A 176 -10.06 -6.49 3.77
C SER A 176 -11.22 -5.49 3.94
N ALA A 177 -12.37 -5.79 3.34
CA ALA A 177 -13.58 -4.95 3.41
C ALA A 177 -14.43 -5.16 4.67
N HIS A 178 -13.92 -5.86 5.69
CA HIS A 178 -14.65 -6.09 6.93
C HIS A 178 -14.85 -4.81 7.75
N SER A 179 -15.80 -4.84 8.67
CA SER A 179 -16.03 -3.76 9.66
C SER A 179 -14.83 -3.55 10.57
N SER A 180 -14.07 -4.62 10.88
CA SER A 180 -12.74 -4.57 11.46
C SER A 180 -11.76 -5.14 10.42
N PRO A 181 -11.12 -4.28 9.60
CA PRO A 181 -10.31 -4.75 8.48
C PRO A 181 -9.10 -5.55 8.92
N PHE A 182 -8.89 -6.68 8.26
CA PHE A 182 -7.64 -7.45 8.35
C PHE A 182 -6.64 -6.90 7.34
N LEU A 183 -5.36 -6.90 7.72
CA LEU A 183 -4.27 -6.48 6.87
C LEU A 183 -3.57 -7.71 6.26
N ALA A 184 -3.69 -7.89 4.96
CA ALA A 184 -2.86 -8.85 4.24
C ALA A 184 -1.54 -8.19 3.83
N SER A 185 -0.44 -8.89 4.01
CA SER A 185 0.91 -8.50 3.60
C SER A 185 1.57 -9.58 2.77
N ILE A 186 2.37 -9.18 1.78
CA ILE A 186 3.15 -10.04 0.91
C ILE A 186 4.62 -9.63 0.91
N SER A 187 5.50 -10.60 0.67
CA SER A 187 6.93 -10.39 0.83
C SER A 187 7.77 -11.12 -0.21
N GLU A 188 9.03 -10.72 -0.31
CA GLU A 188 10.10 -11.42 -1.02
C GLU A 188 10.55 -12.72 -0.32
N ASP A 189 10.02 -13.02 0.87
CA ASP A 189 10.20 -14.31 1.53
C ASP A 189 9.27 -15.41 0.99
N CYS A 190 8.57 -15.14 -0.12
CA CYS A 190 7.63 -16.03 -0.80
C CYS A 190 6.38 -16.34 0.04
N SER A 191 6.11 -15.56 1.08
CA SER A 191 4.95 -15.78 1.95
C SER A 191 3.92 -14.67 1.87
N VAL A 192 2.71 -15.06 2.24
CA VAL A 192 1.54 -14.20 2.45
C VAL A 192 1.12 -14.33 3.89
N ALA A 193 0.91 -13.22 4.59
CA ALA A 193 0.40 -13.20 5.95
C ALA A 193 -0.85 -12.32 6.05
N VAL A 194 -1.79 -12.70 6.90
CA VAL A 194 -2.96 -11.88 7.24
C VAL A 194 -2.93 -11.61 8.74
N LEU A 195 -3.09 -10.35 9.08
CA LEU A 195 -2.93 -9.81 10.43
C LEU A 195 -4.24 -9.17 10.89
N ASP A 196 -4.50 -9.24 12.18
CA ASP A 196 -5.57 -8.48 12.83
C ASP A 196 -5.15 -7.03 13.15
N SER A 197 -6.02 -6.27 13.80
CA SER A 197 -5.76 -4.88 14.22
C SER A 197 -4.62 -4.74 15.23
N ASN A 198 -4.20 -5.81 15.89
CA ASN A 198 -3.08 -5.85 16.83
C ASN A 198 -1.79 -6.38 16.19
N LEU A 199 -1.78 -6.56 14.87
CA LEU A 199 -0.72 -7.21 14.10
C LEU A 199 -0.46 -8.66 14.51
N SER A 200 -1.44 -9.33 15.14
CA SER A 200 -1.39 -10.77 15.41
C SER A 200 -1.71 -11.52 14.13
N GLU A 201 -0.90 -12.56 13.85
CA GLU A 201 -1.06 -13.37 12.65
C GLU A 201 -2.31 -14.25 12.75
N VAL A 202 -3.24 -14.10 11.81
CA VAL A 202 -4.46 -14.90 11.68
C VAL A 202 -4.29 -16.02 10.65
N PHE A 203 -3.51 -15.75 9.61
CA PHE A 203 -3.28 -16.68 8.52
C PHE A 203 -1.89 -16.49 7.91
N ARG A 204 -1.26 -17.60 7.51
CA ARG A 204 -0.02 -17.59 6.73
C ARG A 204 -0.04 -18.66 5.67
N ASN A 205 0.46 -18.29 4.48
CA ASN A 205 0.68 -19.24 3.38
C ASN A 205 2.07 -19.05 2.78
N ARG A 206 2.72 -20.16 2.39
CA ARG A 206 4.06 -20.19 1.78
C ARG A 206 4.07 -21.08 0.53
N SER A 207 2.99 -21.03 -0.25
CA SER A 207 2.87 -21.85 -1.46
C SER A 207 3.58 -21.25 -2.67
N HIS A 208 3.85 -19.92 -2.66
CA HIS A 208 4.66 -19.32 -3.71
C HIS A 208 6.11 -19.81 -3.65
N GLN A 209 6.71 -20.02 -4.83
CA GLN A 209 8.09 -20.50 -5.01
C GLN A 209 9.07 -19.34 -5.24
N ASP A 210 8.57 -18.12 -5.48
CA ASP A 210 9.35 -16.90 -5.70
C ASP A 210 8.61 -15.70 -5.11
N PHE A 211 9.18 -14.50 -5.25
CA PHE A 211 8.69 -13.26 -4.66
C PHE A 211 7.23 -13.00 -4.98
N VAL A 212 6.44 -12.75 -3.93
CA VAL A 212 5.03 -12.35 -4.11
C VAL A 212 4.99 -10.84 -4.39
N LYS A 213 4.34 -10.43 -5.47
CA LYS A 213 4.37 -9.04 -5.96
C LYS A 213 3.01 -8.36 -6.08
N GLY A 214 1.92 -9.11 -5.98
CA GLY A 214 0.58 -8.54 -6.02
C GLY A 214 -0.39 -9.33 -5.16
N LEU A 215 -1.37 -8.61 -4.60
CA LEU A 215 -2.44 -9.19 -3.81
C LEU A 215 -3.71 -8.36 -3.94
N SER A 216 -4.85 -9.02 -3.80
CA SER A 216 -6.15 -8.38 -3.76
C SER A 216 -7.16 -9.23 -3.02
N TRP A 217 -7.97 -8.62 -2.17
CA TRP A 217 -9.16 -9.24 -1.61
C TRP A 217 -10.27 -9.29 -2.65
N SER A 218 -11.06 -10.35 -2.64
CA SER A 218 -12.25 -10.44 -3.47
C SER A 218 -13.30 -9.41 -3.01
N PRO A 219 -13.92 -8.65 -3.92
CA PRO A 219 -14.98 -7.73 -3.55
C PRO A 219 -16.29 -8.43 -3.17
N SER A 220 -16.49 -9.67 -3.61
CA SER A 220 -17.71 -10.45 -3.39
C SER A 220 -17.58 -11.51 -2.28
N ASP A 221 -16.35 -11.91 -1.95
CA ASP A 221 -16.06 -12.91 -0.91
C ASP A 221 -14.99 -12.39 0.03
N ASN A 222 -15.40 -11.97 1.21
CA ASN A 222 -14.53 -11.38 2.21
C ASN A 222 -13.46 -12.34 2.75
N THR A 223 -13.56 -13.64 2.49
CA THR A 223 -12.57 -14.65 2.92
C THR A 223 -11.57 -14.99 1.84
N LEU A 224 -11.82 -14.58 0.60
CA LEU A 224 -10.98 -14.92 -0.55
C LEU A 224 -9.91 -13.85 -0.79
N LEU A 225 -8.65 -14.22 -0.62
CA LEU A 225 -7.46 -13.42 -0.97
C LEU A 225 -6.77 -14.05 -2.17
N THR A 226 -6.51 -13.24 -3.20
CA THR A 226 -5.75 -13.65 -4.39
C THR A 226 -4.37 -13.03 -4.35
N THR A 227 -3.34 -13.81 -4.66
CA THR A 227 -1.94 -13.34 -4.74
C THR A 227 -1.29 -13.78 -6.04
N VAL A 228 -0.30 -13.00 -6.49
CA VAL A 228 0.50 -13.28 -7.69
C VAL A 228 1.98 -13.11 -7.38
N GLY A 229 2.81 -13.97 -7.95
CA GLY A 229 4.25 -13.98 -7.72
C GLY A 229 5.09 -14.08 -9.00
N TRP A 230 6.41 -13.95 -8.84
CA TRP A 230 7.38 -14.18 -9.92
C TRP A 230 7.53 -15.65 -10.29
N ASP A 231 6.96 -16.55 -9.51
CA ASP A 231 6.78 -17.98 -9.84
C ASP A 231 5.74 -18.21 -10.95
N HIS A 232 5.22 -17.14 -11.57
CA HIS A 232 4.19 -17.15 -12.61
C HIS A 232 2.85 -17.77 -12.16
N GLN A 233 2.59 -17.84 -10.85
CA GLN A 233 1.36 -18.40 -10.31
C GLN A 233 0.41 -17.30 -9.82
N VAL A 234 -0.88 -17.58 -9.99
CA VAL A 234 -1.99 -16.88 -9.33
C VAL A 234 -2.57 -17.86 -8.32
N LEU A 235 -2.50 -17.53 -7.05
CA LEU A 235 -2.99 -18.37 -5.97
C LEU A 235 -4.20 -17.74 -5.28
N HIS A 236 -5.19 -18.56 -4.97
CA HIS A 236 -6.38 -18.17 -4.22
C HIS A 236 -6.32 -18.79 -2.81
N HIS A 237 -6.45 -17.96 -1.80
CA HIS A 237 -6.36 -18.35 -0.41
C HIS A 237 -7.70 -18.12 0.27
N ASN A 238 -8.31 -19.20 0.82
CA ASN A 238 -9.44 -19.05 1.73
C ASN A 238 -8.88 -18.76 3.13
N VAL A 239 -9.05 -17.52 3.57
CA VAL A 239 -8.56 -17.05 4.88
C VAL A 239 -9.61 -17.38 5.95
N PRO A 240 -9.32 -18.20 6.95
CA PRO A 240 -10.26 -18.55 8.02
C PRO A 240 -10.38 -17.37 8.99
N LEU A 241 -11.17 -16.37 8.63
CA LEU A 241 -11.37 -15.21 9.48
C LEU A 241 -12.33 -15.52 10.62
N PRO A 242 -12.08 -15.05 11.86
CA PRO A 242 -12.98 -15.24 12.98
C PRO A 242 -14.34 -14.58 12.66
N THR A 243 -15.40 -15.37 12.68
CA THR A 243 -16.78 -14.85 12.56
C THR A 243 -17.12 -14.07 13.83
N ALA A 244 -17.83 -12.95 13.69
CA ALA A 244 -18.21 -12.07 14.80
C ALA A 244 -19.05 -12.75 15.92
N GLU A 245 -19.44 -14.01 15.76
CA GLU A 245 -20.26 -14.76 16.72
C GLU A 245 -19.48 -15.45 17.86
N ALA A 246 -18.12 -15.43 17.84
CA ALA A 246 -17.33 -16.13 18.84
C ALA A 246 -17.02 -15.33 20.13
N SER A 247 -17.50 -14.09 20.25
CA SER A 247 -17.36 -13.26 21.47
C SER A 247 -18.57 -13.32 22.41
N GLY A 248 -19.31 -14.42 22.40
CA GLY A 248 -20.33 -14.74 23.40
C GLY A 248 -19.67 -14.98 24.76
N ILE A 249 -19.60 -13.94 25.57
CA ILE A 249 -19.27 -14.04 26.99
C ILE A 249 -20.29 -15.00 27.65
N ASN A 250 -19.82 -16.18 28.01
CA ASN A 250 -20.57 -17.06 28.94
C ASN A 250 -20.69 -16.32 30.27
N CYS A 251 -21.78 -15.62 30.46
CA CYS A 251 -22.25 -15.21 31.79
C CYS A 251 -22.73 -16.47 32.51
N VAL A 252 -21.83 -17.07 33.29
CA VAL A 252 -22.25 -18.08 34.30
C VAL A 252 -23.03 -17.33 35.35
N LYS A 253 -24.33 -17.61 35.42
CA LYS A 253 -25.18 -17.27 36.58
C LYS A 253 -24.88 -18.33 37.65
N GLU A 254 -24.32 -17.92 38.77
CA GLU A 254 -24.56 -18.49 40.09
C GLU A 254 -25.66 -17.70 40.80
#